data_fa70ed72086d5e6789c55a60a49eb96d
#
_entry.id   fa70ed72086d5e6789c55a60a49eb96d
#
_cell.length_a   1.000
_cell.length_b   1.000
_cell.length_c   1.000
_cell.angle_alpha   90.00
_cell.angle_beta   90.00
_cell.angle_gamma   90.00
#
_symmetry.space_group_name_H-M   'P 1'
#
loop_
_entity.id
_entity.type
_entity.pdbx_description
1 polymer ?
#
loop_
_entity_poly.entity_id
_entity_poly.type
_entity_poly.pdbx_seq_one_letter_code
_entity_poly.pdbx_strand_id
1 'polypeptide(L)'
;MILDKFFHLKGTSIQGYLHLENIGIVCRIESKNKKATCPHCGLESDKLHQNHRHLVKDLPISGQPVYLQVNRRQFKCGNCQKPFSEELDFVAKKRTYTKRLAENILEQLK
;
A
#
# COMPACT_ATOMS: atom_id res chain seq x y z
N MET A 1 13.27 12.09 -7.89
CA MET A 1 12.44 13.12 -7.25
C MET A 1 12.62 13.02 -5.74
N ILE A 2 12.62 14.14 -5.04
CA ILE A 2 12.85 14.15 -3.59
C ILE A 2 11.83 13.29 -2.83
N LEU A 3 10.59 13.29 -3.30
CA LEU A 3 9.52 12.50 -2.68
C LEU A 3 9.78 10.99 -2.73
N ASP A 4 10.50 10.51 -3.74
CA ASP A 4 10.83 9.09 -3.83
C ASP A 4 11.71 8.63 -2.68
N LYS A 5 12.57 9.52 -2.16
CA LYS A 5 13.42 9.20 -1.03
C LYS A 5 12.63 9.09 0.28
N PHE A 6 11.60 9.93 0.44
CA PHE A 6 10.75 9.90 1.63
C PHE A 6 9.75 8.76 1.62
N PHE A 7 9.25 8.43 0.43
CA PHE A 7 8.22 7.41 0.26
C PHE A 7 8.76 6.11 -0.34
N HIS A 8 10.06 5.86 -0.18
CA HIS A 8 10.66 4.67 -0.74
C HIS A 8 10.03 3.41 -0.13
N LEU A 9 9.08 2.85 -0.82
CA LEU A 9 8.42 1.60 -0.48
C LEU A 9 8.74 0.58 -1.55
N LYS A 10 9.36 -0.52 -1.15
CA LYS A 10 9.82 -1.54 -2.07
C LYS A 10 8.68 -2.06 -2.95
N GLY A 11 8.94 -2.14 -4.26
CA GLY A 11 7.97 -2.67 -5.21
C GLY A 11 6.85 -1.71 -5.59
N THR A 12 6.96 -0.42 -5.24
CA THR A 12 5.94 0.57 -5.57
C THR A 12 6.52 1.72 -6.38
N SER A 13 5.64 2.45 -7.06
CA SER A 13 5.99 3.69 -7.73
C SER A 13 5.00 4.78 -7.36
N ILE A 14 5.50 6.01 -7.23
CA ILE A 14 4.66 7.17 -6.95
C ILE A 14 4.07 7.68 -8.25
N GLN A 15 2.74 7.75 -8.33
CA GLN A 15 2.03 8.24 -9.50
C GLN A 15 1.71 9.73 -9.40
N GLY A 16 1.69 10.28 -8.18
CA GLY A 16 1.42 11.68 -7.96
C GLY A 16 1.09 11.95 -6.52
N TYR A 17 0.95 13.23 -6.19
CA TYR A 17 0.58 13.63 -4.84
C TYR A 17 -0.27 14.90 -4.89
N LEU A 18 -1.08 15.08 -3.83
CA LEU A 18 -1.88 16.28 -3.63
C LEU A 18 -1.71 16.76 -2.20
N HIS A 19 -1.56 18.06 -2.04
CA HIS A 19 -1.63 18.68 -0.71
C HIS A 19 -3.03 19.25 -0.54
N LEU A 20 -3.80 18.67 0.37
CA LEU A 20 -5.17 19.10 0.65
C LEU A 20 -5.18 19.89 1.95
N GLU A 21 -5.69 21.13 1.87
CA GLU A 21 -5.81 22.02 3.02
C GLU A 21 -6.68 21.36 4.10
N ASN A 22 -6.23 21.42 5.35
CA ASN A 22 -6.89 20.83 6.51
C ASN A 22 -6.95 19.29 6.55
N ILE A 23 -6.40 18.62 5.55
CA ILE A 23 -6.35 17.15 5.52
C ILE A 23 -4.91 16.65 5.61
N GLY A 24 -4.04 17.16 4.74
CA GLY A 24 -2.66 16.74 4.68
C GLY A 24 -2.22 16.39 3.25
N ILE A 25 -1.26 15.50 3.14
CA ILE A 25 -0.70 15.10 1.87
C ILE A 25 -1.26 13.73 1.49
N VAL A 26 -1.81 13.63 0.27
CA VAL A 26 -2.28 12.36 -0.29
C VAL A 26 -1.36 11.98 -1.43
N CYS A 27 -0.70 10.85 -1.30
CA CYS A 27 0.24 10.34 -2.30
C CYS A 27 -0.36 9.09 -2.95
N ARG A 28 -0.50 9.13 -4.28
CA ARG A 28 -0.97 7.97 -5.03
C ARG A 28 0.19 7.07 -5.38
N ILE A 29 0.12 5.83 -4.96
CA ILE A 29 1.16 4.85 -5.25
C ILE A 29 0.55 3.60 -5.88
N GLU A 30 1.35 2.91 -6.69
CA GLU A 30 0.96 1.66 -7.32
C GLU A 30 2.06 0.63 -7.17
N SER A 31 1.65 -0.64 -7.09
CA SER A 31 2.58 -1.75 -7.08
C SER A 31 3.21 -1.93 -8.46
N LYS A 32 4.51 -2.18 -8.50
CA LYS A 32 5.22 -2.51 -9.75
C LYS A 32 5.02 -3.98 -10.14
N ASN A 33 4.58 -4.80 -9.22
CA ASN A 33 4.38 -6.22 -9.47
C ASN A 33 3.13 -6.44 -10.31
N LYS A 34 3.25 -7.28 -11.36
CA LYS A 34 2.11 -7.62 -12.22
C LYS A 34 1.39 -8.87 -11.78
N LYS A 35 1.97 -9.61 -10.84
CA LYS A 35 1.46 -10.88 -10.36
C LYS A 35 1.35 -10.87 -8.84
N ALA A 36 0.49 -11.73 -8.32
CA ALA A 36 0.37 -11.93 -6.88
C ALA A 36 0.29 -13.43 -6.59
N THR A 37 0.74 -13.82 -5.39
CA THR A 37 0.77 -15.22 -4.99
C THR A 37 -0.53 -15.59 -4.28
N CYS A 38 -1.18 -16.65 -4.75
CA CYS A 38 -2.39 -17.16 -4.13
C CYS A 38 -2.07 -17.71 -2.73
N PRO A 39 -2.75 -17.25 -1.67
CA PRO A 39 -2.48 -17.74 -0.32
C PRO A 39 -2.98 -19.16 -0.08
N HIS A 40 -3.83 -19.70 -0.97
CA HIS A 40 -4.40 -21.02 -0.82
C HIS A 40 -3.52 -22.13 -1.41
N CYS A 41 -2.89 -21.85 -2.57
CA CYS A 41 -2.09 -22.87 -3.27
C CYS A 41 -0.66 -22.46 -3.55
N GLY A 42 -0.28 -21.20 -3.30
CA GLY A 42 1.08 -20.72 -3.49
C GLY A 42 1.47 -20.40 -4.92
N LEU A 43 0.57 -20.54 -5.88
CA LEU A 43 0.86 -20.23 -7.28
C LEU A 43 0.64 -18.75 -7.57
N GLU A 44 1.45 -18.19 -8.47
CA GLU A 44 1.31 -16.81 -8.90
C GLU A 44 0.17 -16.67 -9.92
N SER A 45 -0.54 -15.56 -9.84
CA SER A 45 -1.60 -15.22 -10.79
C SER A 45 -1.42 -13.78 -11.29
N ASP A 46 -1.64 -13.58 -12.58
CA ASP A 46 -1.70 -12.26 -13.19
C ASP A 46 -3.12 -11.89 -13.65
N LYS A 47 -4.10 -12.71 -13.28
CA LYS A 47 -5.50 -12.51 -13.68
C LYS A 47 -6.18 -11.55 -12.71
N LEU A 48 -6.22 -10.28 -13.10
CA LEU A 48 -6.87 -9.24 -12.32
C LEU A 48 -8.38 -9.47 -12.28
N HIS A 49 -8.94 -9.52 -11.08
CA HIS A 49 -10.36 -9.70 -10.86
C HIS A 49 -11.05 -8.38 -10.52
N GLN A 50 -10.52 -7.65 -9.54
CA GLN A 50 -11.04 -6.35 -9.13
C GLN A 50 -9.92 -5.47 -8.59
N ASN A 51 -10.19 -4.16 -8.56
CA ASN A 51 -9.33 -3.16 -7.92
C ASN A 51 -10.08 -2.52 -6.77
N HIS A 52 -9.40 -2.38 -5.63
CA HIS A 52 -9.93 -1.64 -4.49
C HIS A 52 -8.95 -0.55 -4.10
N ARG A 53 -9.41 0.69 -4.08
CA ARG A 53 -8.59 1.82 -3.65
C ARG A 53 -8.80 2.05 -2.16
N HIS A 54 -7.69 2.20 -1.44
CA HIS A 54 -7.68 2.42 -0.01
C HIS A 54 -6.79 3.59 0.34
N LEU A 55 -7.14 4.30 1.41
CA LEU A 55 -6.25 5.28 2.02
C LEU A 55 -5.56 4.63 3.21
N VAL A 56 -4.23 4.68 3.19
CA VAL A 56 -3.40 4.12 4.23
C VAL A 56 -2.61 5.25 4.87
N LYS A 57 -2.70 5.40 6.18
CA LYS A 57 -1.98 6.45 6.88
C LYS A 57 -0.51 6.08 7.02
N ASP A 58 0.36 7.04 6.76
CA ASP A 58 1.81 6.88 6.82
C ASP A 58 2.43 7.90 7.76
N LEU A 59 3.75 7.87 7.88
CA LEU A 59 4.50 8.82 8.70
C LEU A 59 4.25 10.25 8.23
N PRO A 60 4.05 11.21 9.16
CA PRO A 60 3.86 12.60 8.77
C PRO A 60 5.15 13.18 8.19
N ILE A 61 4.98 14.20 7.35
CA ILE A 61 6.09 14.96 6.76
C ILE A 61 5.93 16.41 7.19
N SER A 62 6.95 16.96 7.83
CA SER A 62 6.97 18.36 8.28
C SER A 62 5.69 18.74 9.05
N GLY A 63 5.23 17.86 9.92
CA GLY A 63 4.03 18.08 10.71
C GLY A 63 2.73 17.88 9.98
N GLN A 64 2.77 17.50 8.69
CA GLN A 64 1.56 17.25 7.90
C GLN A 64 1.25 15.76 7.87
N PRO A 65 -0.02 15.37 8.14
CA PRO A 65 -0.43 13.98 7.96
C PRO A 65 -0.21 13.53 6.52
N VAL A 66 0.18 12.29 6.34
CA VAL A 66 0.40 11.70 5.03
C VAL A 66 -0.49 10.48 4.87
N TYR A 67 -1.22 10.43 3.75
CA TYR A 67 -2.04 9.29 3.38
C TYR A 67 -1.56 8.75 2.04
N LEU A 68 -1.43 7.44 1.95
CA LEU A 68 -1.10 6.77 0.72
C LEU A 68 -2.40 6.23 0.11
N GLN A 69 -2.71 6.68 -1.10
CA GLN A 69 -3.80 6.10 -1.86
C GLN A 69 -3.25 4.90 -2.61
N VAL A 70 -3.58 3.70 -2.13
CA VAL A 70 -3.06 2.45 -2.69
C VAL A 70 -4.17 1.74 -3.45
N ASN A 71 -3.79 1.10 -4.55
CA ASN A 71 -4.69 0.26 -5.31
C ASN A 71 -4.41 -1.18 -4.92
N ARG A 72 -5.26 -1.73 -4.05
CA ARG A 72 -5.15 -3.12 -3.63
C ARG A 72 -5.90 -3.97 -4.64
N ARG A 73 -5.17 -4.77 -5.38
CA ARG A 73 -5.75 -5.56 -6.45
C ARG A 73 -6.23 -6.91 -5.92
N GLN A 74 -7.34 -7.36 -6.48
CA GLN A 74 -7.85 -8.70 -6.24
C GLN A 74 -7.61 -9.52 -7.49
N PHE A 75 -6.95 -10.67 -7.34
CA PHE A 75 -6.63 -11.58 -8.43
C PHE A 75 -7.45 -12.85 -8.31
N LYS A 76 -7.60 -13.54 -9.41
CA LYS A 76 -8.22 -14.85 -9.44
C LYS A 76 -7.15 -15.91 -9.70
N CYS A 77 -7.06 -16.91 -8.83
CA CYS A 77 -6.11 -17.99 -9.02
C CYS A 77 -6.53 -18.91 -10.18
N GLY A 78 -5.62 -19.17 -11.11
CA GLY A 78 -5.90 -20.06 -12.24
C GLY A 78 -5.99 -21.52 -11.83
N ASN A 79 -5.42 -21.89 -10.70
CA ASN A 79 -5.41 -23.27 -10.21
C ASN A 79 -6.62 -23.59 -9.35
N CYS A 80 -6.81 -22.86 -8.24
CA CYS A 80 -7.93 -23.14 -7.32
C CYS A 80 -9.19 -22.35 -7.64
N GLN A 81 -9.15 -21.45 -8.63
CA GLN A 81 -10.29 -20.65 -9.11
C GLN A 81 -10.88 -19.70 -8.06
N LYS A 82 -10.19 -19.47 -6.95
CA LYS A 82 -10.65 -18.57 -5.91
C LYS A 82 -10.06 -17.18 -6.07
N PRO A 83 -10.85 -16.12 -5.84
CA PRO A 83 -10.30 -14.78 -5.78
C PRO A 83 -9.50 -14.57 -4.50
N PHE A 84 -8.46 -13.74 -4.58
CA PHE A 84 -7.66 -13.36 -3.41
C PHE A 84 -7.15 -11.95 -3.58
N SER A 85 -6.98 -11.24 -2.45
CA SER A 85 -6.41 -9.90 -2.45
C SER A 85 -4.90 -9.98 -2.31
N GLU A 86 -4.18 -9.14 -3.07
CA GLU A 86 -2.73 -9.06 -2.93
C GLU A 86 -2.36 -8.52 -1.55
N GLU A 87 -1.23 -8.98 -1.02
CA GLU A 87 -0.68 -8.43 0.19
C GLU A 87 0.29 -7.30 -0.17
N LEU A 88 0.18 -6.19 0.57
CA LEU A 88 1.07 -5.05 0.43
C LEU A 88 2.04 -5.07 1.60
N ASP A 89 3.31 -5.33 1.32
CA ASP A 89 4.32 -5.55 2.36
C ASP A 89 4.50 -4.37 3.31
N PHE A 90 4.26 -3.15 2.82
CA PHE A 90 4.43 -1.93 3.61
C PHE A 90 3.24 -1.58 4.49
N VAL A 91 2.11 -2.26 4.31
CA VAL A 91 0.90 -2.02 5.10
C VAL A 91 0.84 -3.03 6.24
N ALA A 92 0.54 -2.56 7.45
CA ALA A 92 0.35 -3.45 8.58
C ALA A 92 -0.82 -4.40 8.31
N LYS A 93 -0.63 -5.67 8.64
CA LYS A 93 -1.60 -6.72 8.32
C LYS A 93 -2.97 -6.40 8.89
N LYS A 94 -4.00 -6.41 8.01
CA LYS A 94 -5.40 -6.09 8.36
C LYS A 94 -5.59 -4.69 8.95
N ARG A 95 -4.71 -3.75 8.62
CA ARG A 95 -4.78 -2.37 9.13
C ARG A 95 -4.79 -1.36 7.99
N THR A 96 -5.11 -0.13 8.34
CA THR A 96 -5.16 0.99 7.39
C THR A 96 -4.02 1.98 7.62
N TYR A 97 -2.90 1.49 8.12
CA TYR A 97 -1.68 2.28 8.31
C TYR A 97 -0.46 1.46 7.94
N THR A 98 0.64 2.16 7.61
CA THR A 98 1.87 1.50 7.22
C THR A 98 2.57 0.87 8.41
N LYS A 99 3.42 -0.13 8.15
CA LYS A 99 4.22 -0.77 9.20
C LYS A 99 5.16 0.23 9.86
N ARG A 100 5.78 1.13 9.08
CA ARG A 100 6.70 2.12 9.64
C ARG A 100 6.01 3.14 10.54
N LEU A 101 4.73 3.47 10.25
CA LEU A 101 3.94 4.32 11.15
C LEU A 101 3.69 3.62 12.47
N ALA A 102 3.32 2.34 12.43
CA ALA A 102 3.09 1.54 13.63
C ALA A 102 4.35 1.47 14.49
N GLU A 103 5.50 1.24 13.89
CA GLU A 103 6.79 1.19 14.59
C GLU A 103 7.11 2.54 15.25
N ASN A 104 6.89 3.63 14.54
CA ASN A 104 7.12 4.98 15.05
C ASN A 104 6.26 5.27 16.28
N ILE A 105 4.97 4.91 16.23
CA ILE A 105 4.06 5.09 17.36
C ILE A 105 4.54 4.29 18.58
N LEU A 106 4.97 3.05 18.39
CA LEU A 106 5.47 2.22 19.48
C LEU A 106 6.73 2.81 20.11
N GLU A 107 7.62 3.40 19.32
CA GLU A 107 8.82 4.04 19.84
C GLU A 107 8.49 5.27 20.69
N GLN A 108 7.49 6.03 20.29
CA GLN A 108 7.07 7.21 21.05
C GLN A 108 6.44 6.88 22.39
N LEU A 109 5.93 5.67 22.54
CA LEU A 109 5.31 5.21 23.78
C LEU A 109 6.30 4.65 24.80
N LYS A 110 7.56 4.50 24.42
CA LYS A 110 8.61 3.99 25.31
C LYS A 110 9.12 5.06 26.26
#